data_f19fc3848ed712d9e9d12cc5072723f7
#
_entry.id   f19fc3848ed712d9e9d12cc5072723f7
#
_cell.length_a   1.000
_cell.length_b   1.000
_cell.length_c   1.000
_cell.angle_alpha   90.00
_cell.angle_beta   90.00
_cell.angle_gamma   90.00
#
_symmetry.space_group_name_H-M   'P 1'
#
loop_
_entity.id
_entity.type
_entity.pdbx_description
1 polymer ?
#
loop_
_entity_poly.entity_id
_entity_poly.type
_entity_poly.pdbx_seq_one_letter_code
_entity_poly.pdbx_strand_id
1 'polypeptide(L)'
;IFFFFFIVNGLSKGFAMTGYRLGYIAAHPTIAKACEKIQGQFTSGANSVTQRAAIVALTSDMKPTFEMTKEFERRRKRVMELIAEIPGWKCSQPEGAFYVFPQVDSYFGKSDGSQTIENADDLCMYLLNSAHVSTVTGRAFGSPDCIRLSFANSLEKIEIAYSRIKGVLEKLK
;
A
#
# COMPACT_ATOMS: atom_id res chain seq x y z
N ILE A 1 -2.29 -37.75 -2.14
CA ILE A 1 -2.09 -36.34 -2.62
C ILE A 1 -1.21 -35.66 -1.57
N PHE A 2 0.06 -35.42 -1.90
CA PHE A 2 0.97 -34.66 -1.02
C PHE A 2 0.74 -33.17 -1.29
N PHE A 3 0.12 -32.46 -0.36
CA PHE A 3 0.05 -31.00 -0.40
C PHE A 3 1.39 -30.42 0.06
N PHE A 4 2.13 -29.85 -0.86
CA PHE A 4 3.32 -29.08 -0.52
C PHE A 4 2.89 -27.67 -0.11
N PHE A 5 2.76 -27.47 1.21
CA PHE A 5 2.61 -26.12 1.74
C PHE A 5 3.97 -25.42 1.79
N PHE A 6 4.02 -24.20 1.34
CA PHE A 6 5.14 -23.31 1.61
C PHE A 6 4.61 -21.94 2.04
N ILE A 7 5.28 -21.33 3.00
CA ILE A 7 4.97 -20.01 3.54
C ILE A 7 6.05 -19.07 3.07
N VAL A 8 5.67 -17.97 2.44
CA VAL A 8 6.56 -16.85 2.13
C VAL A 8 6.12 -15.66 2.95
N ASN A 9 7.01 -15.09 3.73
CA ASN A 9 6.72 -13.94 4.57
C ASN A 9 7.92 -13.00 4.64
N GLY A 10 7.71 -11.80 5.15
CA GLY A 10 8.75 -10.77 5.27
C GLY A 10 8.53 -9.85 6.45
N LEU A 11 9.62 -9.29 6.93
CA LEU A 11 9.64 -8.41 8.10
C LEU A 11 9.40 -6.94 7.73
N SER A 12 9.38 -6.62 6.44
CA SER A 12 9.29 -5.25 5.94
C SER A 12 8.07 -4.48 6.46
N LYS A 13 6.90 -5.14 6.55
CA LYS A 13 5.63 -4.48 6.86
C LYS A 13 5.24 -4.64 8.33
N GLY A 14 5.03 -5.87 8.78
CA GLY A 14 4.59 -6.15 10.15
C GLY A 14 5.54 -5.67 11.25
N PHE A 15 6.84 -5.58 10.96
CA PHE A 15 7.86 -5.13 11.89
C PHE A 15 8.48 -3.77 11.51
N ALA A 16 7.91 -3.05 10.54
CA ALA A 16 8.44 -1.76 10.04
C ALA A 16 9.92 -1.82 9.60
N MET A 17 10.38 -2.97 9.07
CA MET A 17 11.78 -3.25 8.72
C MET A 17 12.02 -3.16 7.20
N THR A 18 11.45 -2.17 6.52
CA THR A 18 11.55 -2.04 5.05
C THR A 18 12.98 -1.89 4.56
N GLY A 19 13.82 -1.14 5.29
CA GLY A 19 15.23 -0.90 4.97
C GLY A 19 16.14 -2.10 5.22
N TYR A 20 15.71 -3.05 6.04
CA TYR A 20 16.49 -4.25 6.38
C TYR A 20 16.54 -5.31 5.28
N ARG A 21 15.63 -5.26 4.30
CA ARG A 21 15.59 -6.15 3.12
C ARG A 21 15.59 -7.63 3.45
N LEU A 22 14.72 -8.08 4.35
CA LEU A 22 14.62 -9.48 4.78
C LEU A 22 13.21 -10.05 4.62
N GLY A 23 13.16 -11.21 4.01
CA GLY A 23 12.03 -12.13 4.00
C GLY A 23 12.52 -13.55 4.28
N TYR A 24 11.60 -14.45 4.46
CA TYR A 24 11.90 -15.86 4.68
C TYR A 24 10.85 -16.76 4.02
N ILE A 25 11.25 -17.99 3.79
CA ILE A 25 10.39 -19.07 3.31
C ILE A 25 10.46 -20.23 4.32
N ALA A 26 9.31 -20.80 4.63
CA ALA A 26 9.20 -22.08 5.31
C ALA A 26 8.56 -23.09 4.36
N ALA A 27 9.28 -24.15 4.01
CA ALA A 27 8.88 -25.12 3.00
C ALA A 27 9.45 -26.49 3.28
N HIS A 28 8.99 -27.49 2.51
CA HIS A 28 9.62 -28.81 2.51
C HIS A 28 11.13 -28.68 2.21
N PRO A 29 12.02 -29.48 2.88
CA PRO A 29 13.48 -29.35 2.73
C PRO A 29 13.99 -29.33 1.31
N THR A 30 13.38 -30.07 0.40
CA THR A 30 13.76 -30.09 -1.03
C THR A 30 13.56 -28.72 -1.68
N ILE A 31 12.44 -28.04 -1.38
CA ILE A 31 12.12 -26.70 -1.91
C ILE A 31 13.05 -25.66 -1.24
N ALA A 32 13.20 -25.73 0.07
CA ALA A 32 14.05 -24.81 0.81
C ALA A 32 15.50 -24.84 0.32
N LYS A 33 16.07 -26.05 0.10
CA LYS A 33 17.43 -26.21 -0.45
C LYS A 33 17.56 -25.69 -1.89
N ALA A 34 16.52 -25.87 -2.72
CA ALA A 34 16.53 -25.33 -4.08
C ALA A 34 16.52 -23.78 -4.05
N CYS A 35 15.70 -23.18 -3.19
CA CYS A 35 15.69 -21.72 -2.99
C CYS A 35 17.03 -21.21 -2.47
N GLU A 36 17.63 -21.87 -1.47
CA GLU A 36 18.94 -21.55 -0.92
C GLU A 36 20.02 -21.57 -2.01
N LYS A 37 20.03 -22.61 -2.85
CA LYS A 37 20.99 -22.74 -3.96
C LYS A 37 20.86 -21.58 -4.94
N ILE A 38 19.64 -21.21 -5.34
CA ILE A 38 19.39 -20.09 -6.26
C ILE A 38 19.79 -18.77 -5.59
N GLN A 39 19.32 -18.53 -4.36
CA GLN A 39 19.63 -17.32 -3.61
C GLN A 39 21.14 -17.13 -3.46
N GLY A 40 21.87 -18.20 -3.14
CA GLY A 40 23.33 -18.19 -3.01
C GLY A 40 24.07 -17.74 -4.26
N GLN A 41 23.51 -18.02 -5.45
CA GLN A 41 24.11 -17.59 -6.74
C GLN A 41 23.75 -16.15 -7.11
N PHE A 42 22.59 -15.64 -6.65
CA PHE A 42 22.16 -14.28 -7.01
C PHE A 42 22.66 -13.22 -6.04
N THR A 43 22.50 -13.42 -4.73
CA THR A 43 22.80 -12.39 -3.71
C THR A 43 23.63 -12.89 -2.53
N SER A 44 24.11 -14.14 -2.60
CA SER A 44 24.84 -14.85 -1.55
C SER A 44 24.03 -15.08 -0.25
N GLY A 45 23.11 -14.22 0.08
CA GLY A 45 22.25 -14.32 1.26
C GLY A 45 21.86 -12.97 1.86
N ALA A 46 21.02 -13.01 2.88
CA ALA A 46 20.63 -11.80 3.59
C ALA A 46 21.78 -11.30 4.49
N ASN A 47 21.85 -9.98 4.66
CA ASN A 47 22.84 -9.34 5.53
C ASN A 47 22.79 -9.91 6.97
N SER A 48 23.94 -10.21 7.57
CA SER A 48 24.03 -10.85 8.89
C SER A 48 23.49 -9.99 10.03
N VAL A 49 23.67 -8.66 9.97
CA VAL A 49 23.09 -7.73 10.96
C VAL A 49 21.55 -7.77 10.88
N THR A 50 21.01 -7.81 9.67
CA THR A 50 19.56 -7.95 9.44
C THR A 50 19.02 -9.26 9.99
N GLN A 51 19.74 -10.37 9.81
CA GLN A 51 19.34 -11.67 10.37
C GLN A 51 19.30 -11.63 11.91
N ARG A 52 20.25 -10.97 12.56
CA ARG A 52 20.24 -10.76 14.02
C ARG A 52 19.05 -9.91 14.46
N ALA A 53 18.77 -8.82 13.76
CA ALA A 53 17.59 -7.99 14.02
C ALA A 53 16.29 -8.77 13.85
N ALA A 54 16.20 -9.65 12.84
CA ALA A 54 15.05 -10.51 12.62
C ALA A 54 14.79 -11.50 13.75
N ILE A 55 15.85 -12.08 14.32
CA ILE A 55 15.71 -12.96 15.48
C ILE A 55 15.04 -12.19 16.62
N VAL A 56 15.52 -10.98 16.94
CA VAL A 56 14.91 -10.14 17.98
C VAL A 56 13.46 -9.83 17.64
N ALA A 57 13.15 -9.41 16.42
CA ALA A 57 11.80 -9.08 16.00
C ALA A 57 10.82 -10.27 16.15
N LEU A 58 11.26 -11.50 15.82
CA LEU A 58 10.43 -12.69 15.83
C LEU A 58 10.31 -13.37 17.21
N THR A 59 11.25 -13.11 18.11
CA THR A 59 11.29 -13.76 19.44
C THR A 59 10.94 -12.82 20.60
N SER A 60 10.85 -11.52 20.36
CA SER A 60 10.47 -10.52 21.35
C SER A 60 8.95 -10.38 21.47
N ASP A 61 8.51 -9.57 22.44
CA ASP A 61 7.11 -9.23 22.61
C ASP A 61 6.56 -8.52 21.35
N MET A 62 5.39 -8.96 20.90
CA MET A 62 4.68 -8.41 19.76
C MET A 62 3.94 -7.09 20.06
N LYS A 63 4.01 -6.59 21.28
CA LYS A 63 3.33 -5.36 21.70
C LYS A 63 3.58 -4.18 20.76
N PRO A 64 4.83 -3.88 20.30
CA PRO A 64 5.06 -2.78 19.35
C PRO A 64 4.31 -2.96 18.03
N THR A 65 4.22 -4.19 17.50
CA THR A 65 3.48 -4.52 16.29
C THR A 65 1.98 -4.30 16.48
N PHE A 66 1.43 -4.71 17.61
CA PHE A 66 0.01 -4.46 17.92
C PHE A 66 -0.32 -2.98 18.12
N GLU A 67 0.57 -2.21 18.69
CA GLU A 67 0.42 -0.75 18.82
C GLU A 67 0.42 -0.07 17.44
N MET A 68 1.32 -0.46 16.54
CA MET A 68 1.30 0.01 15.15
C MET A 68 0.00 -0.37 14.44
N THR A 69 -0.50 -1.58 14.62
CA THR A 69 -1.76 -2.03 14.01
C THR A 69 -2.95 -1.18 14.47
N LYS A 70 -3.03 -0.84 15.76
CA LYS A 70 -4.07 0.06 16.29
C LYS A 70 -4.02 1.45 15.65
N GLU A 71 -2.81 1.98 15.46
CA GLU A 71 -2.65 3.28 14.80
C GLU A 71 -3.06 3.21 13.32
N PHE A 72 -2.72 2.14 12.60
CA PHE A 72 -3.20 1.93 11.23
C PHE A 72 -4.71 1.76 11.17
N GLU A 73 -5.34 1.10 12.13
CA GLU A 73 -6.79 1.01 12.21
C GLU A 73 -7.44 2.40 12.39
N ARG A 74 -6.88 3.24 13.25
CA ARG A 74 -7.35 4.62 13.45
C ARG A 74 -7.27 5.43 12.16
N ARG A 75 -6.14 5.34 11.44
CA ARG A 75 -5.96 6.01 10.14
C ARG A 75 -6.91 5.48 9.09
N ARG A 76 -7.11 4.16 9.03
CA ARG A 76 -8.06 3.53 8.10
C ARG A 76 -9.47 4.07 8.30
N LYS A 77 -9.96 4.12 9.54
CA LYS A 77 -11.28 4.65 9.87
C LYS A 77 -11.41 6.10 9.37
N ARG A 78 -10.43 6.94 9.68
CA ARG A 78 -10.44 8.33 9.25
C ARG A 78 -10.39 8.50 7.74
N VAL A 79 -9.58 7.71 7.05
CA VAL A 79 -9.50 7.72 5.58
C VAL A 79 -10.82 7.33 4.94
N MET A 80 -11.53 6.34 5.48
CA MET A 80 -12.84 5.95 4.96
C MET A 80 -13.89 7.06 5.13
N GLU A 81 -13.85 7.81 6.23
CA GLU A 81 -14.67 9.00 6.43
C GLU A 81 -14.36 10.07 5.37
N LEU A 82 -13.07 10.37 5.16
CA LEU A 82 -12.63 11.37 4.18
C LEU A 82 -12.99 10.98 2.73
N ILE A 83 -12.92 9.69 2.39
CA ILE A 83 -13.36 9.19 1.08
C ILE A 83 -14.87 9.40 0.90
N ALA A 84 -15.67 9.14 1.93
CA ALA A 84 -17.11 9.33 1.88
C ALA A 84 -17.53 10.80 1.67
N GLU A 85 -16.65 11.75 1.98
CA GLU A 85 -16.86 13.18 1.72
C GLU A 85 -16.58 13.59 0.26
N ILE A 86 -15.96 12.72 -0.56
CA ILE A 86 -15.63 13.02 -1.96
C ILE A 86 -16.74 12.50 -2.85
N PRO A 87 -17.52 13.36 -3.53
CA PRO A 87 -18.61 12.93 -4.38
C PRO A 87 -18.15 11.99 -5.50
N GLY A 88 -18.86 10.91 -5.69
CA GLY A 88 -18.60 9.94 -6.77
C GLY A 88 -17.51 8.91 -6.48
N TRP A 89 -16.74 9.05 -5.40
CA TRP A 89 -15.80 8.00 -5.00
C TRP A 89 -16.53 6.85 -4.31
N LYS A 90 -16.20 5.62 -4.70
CA LYS A 90 -16.72 4.40 -4.07
C LYS A 90 -15.54 3.53 -3.64
N CYS A 91 -15.49 3.15 -2.38
CA CYS A 91 -14.40 2.36 -1.84
C CYS A 91 -14.91 1.30 -0.88
N SER A 92 -14.51 0.05 -1.11
CA SER A 92 -14.70 -1.01 -0.12
C SER A 92 -13.75 -0.77 1.06
N GLN A 93 -14.22 -1.05 2.27
CA GLN A 93 -13.38 -0.95 3.45
C GLN A 93 -12.27 -2.01 3.38
N PRO A 94 -10.98 -1.62 3.42
CA PRO A 94 -9.89 -2.59 3.43
C PRO A 94 -9.82 -3.31 4.79
N GLU A 95 -9.66 -4.62 4.76
CA GLU A 95 -9.50 -5.43 5.97
C GLU A 95 -8.02 -5.62 6.36
N GLY A 96 -7.11 -5.31 5.44
CA GLY A 96 -5.66 -5.43 5.65
C GLY A 96 -4.85 -4.41 4.85
N ALA A 97 -3.53 -4.52 4.93
CA ALA A 97 -2.58 -3.59 4.33
C ALA A 97 -2.74 -2.14 4.84
N PHE A 98 -2.24 -1.18 4.09
CA PHE A 98 -2.31 0.25 4.40
C PHE A 98 -2.67 1.07 3.14
N TYR A 99 -3.54 0.51 2.31
CA TYR A 99 -4.03 1.13 1.07
C TYR A 99 -5.54 1.17 1.06
N VAL A 100 -6.08 2.22 0.44
CA VAL A 100 -7.45 2.30 -0.05
C VAL A 100 -7.44 2.31 -1.57
N PHE A 101 -8.53 1.82 -2.18
CA PHE A 101 -8.61 1.61 -3.62
C PHE A 101 -9.97 2.09 -4.16
N PRO A 102 -10.25 3.40 -4.08
CA PRO A 102 -11.52 3.95 -4.54
C PRO A 102 -11.66 3.86 -6.06
N GLN A 103 -12.87 3.55 -6.50
CA GLN A 103 -13.35 3.73 -7.86
C GLN A 103 -13.59 5.21 -8.10
N VAL A 104 -13.13 5.73 -9.25
CA VAL A 104 -13.09 7.16 -9.57
C VAL A 104 -13.62 7.51 -10.96
N ASP A 105 -14.20 6.55 -11.66
CA ASP A 105 -14.76 6.65 -13.01
C ASP A 105 -15.80 7.77 -13.18
N SER A 106 -16.44 8.19 -12.09
CA SER A 106 -17.38 9.33 -12.07
C SER A 106 -16.73 10.67 -12.45
N TYR A 107 -15.42 10.72 -12.54
CA TYR A 107 -14.66 11.90 -13.00
C TYR A 107 -14.20 11.80 -14.45
N PHE A 108 -14.37 10.66 -15.10
CA PHE A 108 -14.01 10.49 -16.51
C PHE A 108 -14.93 11.34 -17.40
N GLY A 109 -14.36 12.01 -18.38
CA GLY A 109 -15.02 12.98 -19.22
C GLY A 109 -15.15 14.39 -18.64
N LYS A 110 -14.82 14.60 -17.35
CA LYS A 110 -14.87 15.91 -16.73
C LYS A 110 -13.60 16.73 -16.99
N SER A 111 -13.76 18.07 -17.00
CA SER A 111 -12.68 19.03 -17.26
C SER A 111 -12.73 20.21 -16.30
N ASP A 112 -11.58 20.80 -16.02
CA ASP A 112 -11.46 22.09 -15.34
C ASP A 112 -11.29 23.27 -16.31
N GLY A 113 -11.42 23.00 -17.63
CA GLY A 113 -11.20 23.96 -18.71
C GLY A 113 -9.78 23.95 -19.28
N SER A 114 -8.81 23.38 -18.56
CA SER A 114 -7.42 23.23 -19.02
C SER A 114 -7.07 21.78 -19.39
N GLN A 115 -7.64 20.82 -18.68
CA GLN A 115 -7.40 19.40 -18.85
C GLN A 115 -8.70 18.61 -18.72
N THR A 116 -8.91 17.60 -19.57
CA THR A 116 -9.99 16.63 -19.47
C THR A 116 -9.44 15.33 -18.85
N ILE A 117 -10.19 14.71 -17.95
CA ILE A 117 -9.83 13.46 -17.29
C ILE A 117 -10.44 12.30 -18.07
N GLU A 118 -9.66 11.65 -18.92
CA GLU A 118 -10.14 10.54 -19.74
C GLU A 118 -10.14 9.18 -18.99
N ASN A 119 -9.25 9.06 -17.99
CA ASN A 119 -9.02 7.79 -17.28
C ASN A 119 -8.34 8.04 -15.93
N ALA A 120 -8.09 6.95 -15.17
CA ALA A 120 -7.42 7.03 -13.86
C ALA A 120 -5.97 7.53 -13.92
N ASP A 121 -5.26 7.33 -15.03
CA ASP A 121 -3.89 7.85 -15.20
C ASP A 121 -3.91 9.38 -15.26
N ASP A 122 -4.84 9.95 -16.04
CA ASP A 122 -5.01 11.40 -16.14
C ASP A 122 -5.42 11.98 -14.79
N LEU A 123 -6.31 11.30 -14.06
CA LEU A 123 -6.70 11.73 -12.73
C LEU A 123 -5.50 11.71 -11.76
N CYS A 124 -4.66 10.67 -11.78
CA CYS A 124 -3.44 10.61 -10.98
C CYS A 124 -2.49 11.77 -11.29
N MET A 125 -2.30 12.10 -12.57
CA MET A 125 -1.47 13.24 -13.00
C MET A 125 -2.09 14.58 -12.61
N TYR A 126 -3.41 14.72 -12.73
CA TYR A 126 -4.14 15.90 -12.29
C TYR A 126 -4.00 16.14 -10.79
N LEU A 127 -4.18 15.10 -9.99
CA LEU A 127 -4.00 15.18 -8.52
C LEU A 127 -2.54 15.50 -8.15
N LEU A 128 -1.57 14.95 -8.87
CA LEU A 128 -0.15 15.24 -8.63
C LEU A 128 0.16 16.72 -8.92
N ASN A 129 -0.27 17.23 -10.06
CA ASN A 129 0.08 18.57 -10.51
C ASN A 129 -0.73 19.67 -9.79
N SER A 130 -2.03 19.44 -9.55
CA SER A 130 -2.93 20.46 -9.02
C SER A 130 -3.12 20.39 -7.51
N ALA A 131 -3.06 19.18 -6.92
CA ALA A 131 -3.21 18.98 -5.48
C ALA A 131 -1.89 18.68 -4.77
N HIS A 132 -0.82 18.40 -5.50
CA HIS A 132 0.46 17.91 -4.97
C HIS A 132 0.30 16.63 -4.13
N VAL A 133 -0.58 15.75 -4.59
CA VAL A 133 -0.84 14.44 -3.96
C VAL A 133 -0.52 13.33 -4.96
N SER A 134 0.47 12.51 -4.63
CA SER A 134 0.84 11.35 -5.44
C SER A 134 -0.09 10.17 -5.15
N THR A 135 -0.68 9.63 -6.21
CA THR A 135 -1.52 8.44 -6.20
C THR A 135 -1.02 7.44 -7.25
N VAL A 136 -1.55 6.23 -7.26
CA VAL A 136 -1.16 5.22 -8.24
C VAL A 136 -2.40 4.75 -8.99
N THR A 137 -2.31 4.72 -10.32
CA THR A 137 -3.40 4.22 -11.17
C THR A 137 -3.74 2.76 -10.86
N GLY A 138 -5.03 2.45 -10.82
CA GLY A 138 -5.53 1.10 -10.62
C GLY A 138 -5.26 0.17 -11.81
N ARG A 139 -4.96 0.72 -13.00
CA ARG A 139 -4.60 -0.06 -14.19
C ARG A 139 -3.43 -1.01 -13.92
N ALA A 140 -2.43 -0.57 -13.15
CA ALA A 140 -1.30 -1.38 -12.73
C ALA A 140 -1.69 -2.61 -11.86
N PHE A 141 -2.92 -2.64 -11.37
CA PHE A 141 -3.50 -3.68 -10.51
C PHE A 141 -4.71 -4.38 -11.15
N GLY A 142 -4.94 -4.19 -12.45
CA GLY A 142 -6.05 -4.80 -13.18
C GLY A 142 -7.42 -4.11 -12.98
N SER A 143 -7.46 -2.91 -12.40
CA SER A 143 -8.69 -2.14 -12.15
C SER A 143 -8.54 -0.71 -12.67
N PRO A 144 -8.74 -0.49 -13.99
CA PRO A 144 -8.46 0.79 -14.66
C PRO A 144 -9.33 1.95 -14.17
N ASP A 145 -10.46 1.67 -13.53
CA ASP A 145 -11.40 2.67 -13.01
C ASP A 145 -11.09 3.12 -11.58
N CYS A 146 -10.00 2.61 -11.00
CA CYS A 146 -9.60 2.87 -9.61
C CYS A 146 -8.28 3.61 -9.52
N ILE A 147 -8.04 4.24 -8.36
CA ILE A 147 -6.73 4.72 -7.95
C ILE A 147 -6.36 4.16 -6.57
N ARG A 148 -5.06 3.97 -6.32
CA ARG A 148 -4.56 3.51 -5.02
C ARG A 148 -3.97 4.67 -4.23
N LEU A 149 -4.40 4.82 -2.99
CA LEU A 149 -3.83 5.74 -2.02
C LEU A 149 -3.30 4.98 -0.80
N SER A 150 -2.18 5.44 -0.26
CA SER A 150 -1.59 4.89 0.96
C SER A 150 -1.98 5.72 2.17
N PHE A 151 -2.32 5.07 3.29
CA PHE A 151 -2.48 5.73 4.58
C PHE A 151 -1.32 5.44 5.56
N ALA A 152 -0.18 4.98 5.03
CA ALA A 152 1.07 4.83 5.79
C ALA A 152 1.80 6.18 5.95
N ASN A 153 1.11 7.17 6.50
CA ASN A 153 1.64 8.51 6.76
C ASN A 153 1.02 9.06 8.07
N SER A 154 1.47 10.22 8.57
CA SER A 154 0.82 10.86 9.71
C SER A 154 -0.63 11.23 9.38
N LEU A 155 -1.51 11.21 10.39
CA LEU A 155 -2.93 11.53 10.19
C LEU A 155 -3.10 12.96 9.66
N GLU A 156 -2.33 13.91 10.17
CA GLU A 156 -2.29 15.29 9.71
C GLU A 156 -2.03 15.39 8.20
N LYS A 157 -0.99 14.70 7.71
CA LYS A 157 -0.67 14.71 6.27
C LYS A 157 -1.74 14.02 5.42
N ILE A 158 -2.39 13.01 5.96
CA ILE A 158 -3.52 12.34 5.31
C ILE A 158 -4.67 13.35 5.15
N GLU A 159 -5.06 14.04 6.22
CA GLU A 159 -6.15 15.03 6.20
C GLU A 159 -5.86 16.17 5.24
N ILE A 160 -4.63 16.71 5.25
CA ILE A 160 -4.19 17.72 4.28
C ILE A 160 -4.31 17.20 2.84
N ALA A 161 -3.87 15.97 2.58
CA ALA A 161 -3.94 15.40 1.24
C ALA A 161 -5.39 15.27 0.74
N TYR A 162 -6.28 14.75 1.57
CA TYR A 162 -7.70 14.61 1.20
C TYR A 162 -8.41 15.95 1.04
N SER A 163 -8.11 16.95 1.86
CA SER A 163 -8.61 18.31 1.69
C SER A 163 -8.18 18.91 0.34
N ARG A 164 -6.92 18.73 -0.05
CA ARG A 164 -6.39 19.18 -1.35
C ARG A 164 -7.05 18.45 -2.52
N ILE A 165 -7.19 17.12 -2.42
CA ILE A 165 -7.89 16.30 -3.42
C ILE A 165 -9.30 16.85 -3.63
N LYS A 166 -10.08 17.00 -2.57
CA LYS A 166 -11.45 17.50 -2.61
C LYS A 166 -11.52 18.86 -3.31
N GLY A 167 -10.66 19.81 -2.90
CA GLY A 167 -10.64 21.16 -3.47
C GLY A 167 -10.29 21.24 -4.96
N VAL A 168 -9.50 20.31 -5.52
CA VAL A 168 -9.22 20.29 -6.96
C VAL A 168 -10.29 19.53 -7.74
N LEU A 169 -10.87 18.48 -7.14
CA LEU A 169 -11.96 17.73 -7.78
C LEU A 169 -13.25 18.54 -7.93
N GLU A 170 -13.51 19.50 -7.05
CA GLU A 170 -14.65 20.44 -7.16
C GLU A 170 -14.58 21.35 -8.39
N LYS A 171 -13.40 21.50 -9.00
CA LYS A 171 -13.20 22.27 -10.23
C LYS A 171 -13.57 21.50 -11.51
N LEU A 172 -13.64 20.18 -11.42
CA LEU A 172 -13.97 19.31 -12.55
C LEU A 172 -15.49 19.28 -12.78
N LYS A 173 -15.93 19.70 -13.96
CA LYS A 173 -17.33 19.77 -14.37
C LYS A 173 -17.61 18.88 -15.56
#